data_308a18a1d3f2ed330ba2757e6abcf22d
#
_entry.id   308a18a1d3f2ed330ba2757e6abcf22d
#
_cell.length_a   1.000
_cell.length_b   1.000
_cell.length_c   1.000
_cell.angle_alpha   90.00
_cell.angle_beta   90.00
_cell.angle_gamma   90.00
#
_symmetry.space_group_name_H-M   'P 1'
#
loop_
_entity.id
_entity.type
_entity.pdbx_description
1 polymer ?
#
loop_
_entity_poly.entity_id
_entity_poly.type
_entity_poly.pdbx_seq_one_letter_code
_entity_poly.pdbx_strand_id
1 'polypeptide(L)'
;MRFGLFIPQGWRLDLVGIPVENHWQVMRDLAGYADSGAWDSLWVYDHFHTVPIPTDEATHEAWTLMAALAATTSRIQLGQMCTAMSYRNP
;
A
#
# COMPACT_ATOMS: atom_id res chain seq x y z
N MET A 1 -23.25 -0.71 2.86
CA MET A 1 -22.15 0.19 2.43
C MET A 1 -20.84 -0.56 2.52
N ARG A 2 -19.95 -0.35 1.56
CA ARG A 2 -18.64 -0.99 1.55
C ARG A 2 -17.56 0.04 1.86
N PHE A 3 -16.54 -0.37 2.60
CA PHE A 3 -15.45 0.50 3.02
C PHE A 3 -14.11 -0.04 2.53
N GLY A 4 -13.32 0.83 1.90
CA GLY A 4 -11.96 0.54 1.50
C GLY A 4 -10.97 1.34 2.33
N LEU A 5 -9.79 0.78 2.53
CA LEU A 5 -8.70 1.39 3.27
C LEU A 5 -7.46 1.48 2.39
N PHE A 6 -6.80 2.63 2.38
CA PHE A 6 -5.51 2.77 1.72
C PHE A 6 -4.38 2.33 2.65
N ILE A 7 -3.46 1.55 2.10
CA ILE A 7 -2.25 1.16 2.81
C ILE A 7 -1.30 2.37 2.89
N PRO A 8 -0.66 2.62 4.02
CA PRO A 8 0.36 3.67 4.15
C PRO A 8 1.63 3.25 3.39
N GLN A 9 1.71 3.64 2.14
CA GLN A 9 2.69 3.15 1.18
C GLN A 9 3.94 4.04 1.12
N GLY A 10 3.90 5.23 1.74
CA GLY A 10 5.01 6.16 1.82
C GLY A 10 4.90 7.38 0.90
N TRP A 11 4.21 7.26 -0.22
CA TRP A 11 4.14 8.35 -1.22
C TRP A 11 3.51 9.64 -0.69
N ARG A 12 2.69 9.57 0.34
CA ARG A 12 2.08 10.72 1.02
C ARG A 12 2.82 11.13 2.29
N LEU A 13 4.05 10.69 2.46
CA LEU A 13 4.85 10.93 3.66
C LEU A 13 4.27 10.25 4.92
N ASP A 14 3.48 9.22 4.73
CA ASP A 14 2.75 8.53 5.81
C ASP A 14 3.59 7.47 6.54
N LEU A 15 4.84 7.27 6.12
CA LEU A 15 5.81 6.41 6.81
C LEU A 15 7.02 7.18 7.37
N VAL A 16 6.99 8.51 7.30
CA VAL A 16 8.06 9.35 7.84
C VAL A 16 8.20 9.12 9.35
N GLY A 17 9.44 8.99 9.81
CA GLY A 17 9.76 8.74 11.22
C GLY A 17 9.72 7.27 11.62
N ILE A 18 9.27 6.38 10.74
CA ILE A 18 9.32 4.93 10.96
C ILE A 18 10.58 4.39 10.27
N PRO A 19 11.46 3.64 10.95
CA PRO A 19 12.61 3.02 10.30
C PRO A 19 12.17 2.15 9.11
N VAL A 20 12.90 2.22 8.01
CA VAL A 20 12.51 1.54 6.76
C VAL A 20 12.35 0.02 6.94
N GLU A 21 13.16 -0.58 7.79
CA GLU A 21 13.07 -2.01 8.12
C GLU A 21 11.76 -2.40 8.82
N ASN A 22 11.03 -1.42 9.35
CA ASN A 22 9.74 -1.63 10.02
C ASN A 22 8.54 -1.29 9.13
N HIS A 23 8.75 -0.74 7.94
CA HIS A 23 7.65 -0.32 7.05
C HIS A 23 6.73 -1.49 6.67
N TRP A 24 7.32 -2.63 6.29
CA TRP A 24 6.51 -3.81 5.94
C TRP A 24 5.65 -4.27 7.12
N GLN A 25 6.20 -4.28 8.33
CA GLN A 25 5.45 -4.69 9.52
C GLN A 25 4.24 -3.78 9.76
N VAL A 26 4.41 -2.47 9.60
CA VAL A 26 3.29 -1.51 9.73
C VAL A 26 2.20 -1.79 8.71
N MET A 27 2.57 -1.99 7.44
CA MET A 27 1.61 -2.27 6.37
C MET A 27 0.91 -3.61 6.57
N ARG A 28 1.67 -4.63 6.96
CA ARG A 28 1.16 -5.97 7.23
C ARG A 28 0.17 -5.98 8.40
N ASP A 29 0.50 -5.29 9.49
CA ASP A 29 -0.35 -5.23 10.68
C ASP A 29 -1.67 -4.53 10.37
N LEU A 30 -1.63 -3.43 9.62
CA LEU A 30 -2.82 -2.72 9.20
C LEU A 30 -3.68 -3.59 8.27
N ALA A 31 -3.05 -4.29 7.33
CA ALA A 31 -3.75 -5.19 6.42
C ALA A 31 -4.42 -6.35 7.18
N GLY A 32 -3.73 -6.93 8.15
CA GLY A 32 -4.28 -7.99 9.00
C GLY A 32 -5.46 -7.51 9.84
N TYR A 33 -5.35 -6.31 10.39
CA TYR A 33 -6.45 -5.68 11.11
C TYR A 33 -7.68 -5.49 10.21
N ALA A 34 -7.48 -4.96 9.00
CA ALA A 34 -8.56 -4.76 8.04
C ALA A 34 -9.16 -6.08 7.55
N ASP A 35 -8.32 -7.10 7.31
CA ASP A 35 -8.74 -8.43 6.85
C ASP A 35 -9.61 -9.16 7.87
N SER A 36 -9.36 -8.95 9.16
CA SER A 36 -10.13 -9.55 10.26
C SER A 36 -11.35 -8.72 10.68
N GLY A 37 -11.49 -7.49 10.17
CA GLY A 37 -12.50 -6.53 10.63
C GLY A 37 -13.63 -6.29 9.62
N ALA A 38 -14.16 -5.07 9.67
CA ALA A 38 -15.31 -4.64 8.86
C ALA A 38 -14.94 -4.02 7.51
N TRP A 39 -13.67 -4.02 7.14
CA TRP A 39 -13.20 -3.46 5.88
C TRP A 39 -13.42 -4.45 4.73
N ASP A 40 -13.81 -3.95 3.58
CA ASP A 40 -14.09 -4.77 2.40
C ASP A 40 -12.89 -4.84 1.45
N SER A 41 -12.06 -3.80 1.41
CA SER A 41 -10.96 -3.72 0.44
C SER A 41 -9.77 -2.92 0.95
N LEU A 42 -8.58 -3.30 0.47
CA LEU A 42 -7.33 -2.59 0.64
C LEU A 42 -6.87 -2.05 -0.70
N TRP A 43 -6.32 -0.84 -0.69
CA TRP A 43 -5.93 -0.14 -1.90
C TRP A 43 -4.50 0.35 -1.81
N VAL A 44 -3.79 0.28 -2.93
CA VAL A 44 -2.45 0.82 -3.12
C VAL A 44 -2.41 1.75 -4.33
N TYR A 45 -1.41 2.62 -4.38
CA TYR A 45 -1.16 3.54 -5.48
C TYR A 45 0.12 3.15 -6.23
N ASP A 46 0.12 3.37 -7.53
CA ASP A 46 1.29 3.12 -8.38
C ASP A 46 2.14 4.40 -8.50
N HIS A 47 2.75 4.81 -7.39
CA HIS A 47 3.65 5.95 -7.29
C HIS A 47 5.07 5.49 -7.01
N PHE A 48 6.07 6.15 -7.61
CA PHE A 48 7.49 5.83 -7.44
C PHE A 48 8.23 6.86 -6.59
N HIS A 49 7.58 7.94 -6.21
CA HIS A 49 8.16 8.98 -5.37
C HIS A 49 7.07 9.66 -4.54
N THR A 50 7.51 10.43 -3.56
CA THR A 50 6.60 11.19 -2.71
C THR A 50 5.94 12.35 -3.46
N VAL A 51 4.77 12.76 -2.98
CA VAL A 51 4.06 13.93 -3.47
C VAL A 51 3.76 14.88 -2.30
N PRO A 52 3.64 16.19 -2.54
CA PRO A 52 3.56 16.91 -3.82
C PRO A 52 4.92 17.09 -4.53
N ILE A 53 6.01 16.83 -3.86
CA ILE A 53 7.36 16.88 -4.44
C ILE A 53 8.12 15.59 -4.13
N PRO A 54 9.02 15.14 -5.02
CA PRO A 54 9.90 14.02 -4.72
C PRO A 54 10.82 14.35 -3.53
N THR A 55 11.02 13.36 -2.65
CA THR A 55 11.93 13.42 -1.51
C THR A 55 12.74 12.12 -1.43
N ASP A 56 13.65 12.03 -0.46
CA ASP A 56 14.41 10.80 -0.18
C ASP A 56 13.61 9.78 0.67
N GLU A 57 12.38 10.12 1.05
CA GLU A 57 11.53 9.21 1.80
C GLU A 57 11.05 8.03 0.94
N ALA A 58 10.96 6.87 1.55
CA ALA A 58 10.60 5.65 0.85
C ALA A 58 9.16 5.67 0.32
N THR A 59 9.00 5.18 -0.90
CA THR A 59 7.69 4.85 -1.49
C THR A 59 7.78 3.41 -1.99
N HIS A 60 6.89 2.55 -1.50
CA HIS A 60 6.93 1.13 -1.82
C HIS A 60 6.23 0.82 -3.14
N GLU A 61 6.81 -0.08 -3.93
CA GLU A 61 6.31 -0.44 -5.26
C GLU A 61 4.98 -1.21 -5.14
N ALA A 62 3.99 -0.79 -5.92
CA ALA A 62 2.60 -1.20 -5.73
C ALA A 62 2.34 -2.68 -6.01
N TRP A 63 2.85 -3.23 -7.12
CA TRP A 63 2.57 -4.62 -7.48
C TRP A 63 3.28 -5.61 -6.57
N THR A 64 4.51 -5.31 -6.19
CA THR A 64 5.24 -6.11 -5.20
C THR A 64 4.54 -6.10 -3.86
N LEU A 65 4.06 -4.92 -3.44
CA LEU A 65 3.30 -4.77 -2.20
C LEU A 65 1.99 -5.55 -2.26
N MET A 66 1.26 -5.48 -3.37
CA MET A 66 0.02 -6.25 -3.55
C MET A 66 0.26 -7.75 -3.47
N ALA A 67 1.36 -8.25 -4.06
CA ALA A 67 1.71 -9.67 -3.96
C ALA A 67 1.94 -10.10 -2.51
N ALA A 68 2.67 -9.28 -1.75
CA ALA A 68 2.92 -9.53 -0.33
C ALA A 68 1.62 -9.47 0.49
N LEU A 69 0.75 -8.50 0.23
CA LEU A 69 -0.55 -8.40 0.90
C LEU A 69 -1.45 -9.59 0.57
N ALA A 70 -1.46 -10.03 -0.69
CA ALA A 70 -2.24 -11.21 -1.10
C ALA A 70 -1.79 -12.48 -0.38
N ALA A 71 -0.48 -12.61 -0.16
CA ALA A 71 0.08 -13.76 0.54
C ALA A 71 -0.23 -13.76 2.05
N THR A 72 -0.57 -12.62 2.64
CA THR A 72 -0.73 -12.45 4.09
C THR A 72 -2.16 -12.12 4.53
N THR A 73 -3.08 -12.01 3.59
CA THR A 73 -4.52 -11.79 3.86
C THR A 73 -5.35 -12.93 3.27
N SER A 74 -6.58 -13.12 3.74
CA SER A 74 -7.41 -14.26 3.32
C SER A 74 -8.76 -13.86 2.76
N ARG A 75 -9.37 -12.77 3.21
CA ARG A 75 -10.73 -12.38 2.89
C ARG A 75 -10.83 -11.09 2.08
N ILE A 76 -10.05 -10.10 2.49
CA ILE A 76 -10.18 -8.72 1.99
C ILE A 76 -9.80 -8.61 0.51
N GLN A 77 -10.53 -7.80 -0.24
CA GLN A 77 -10.22 -7.56 -1.65
C GLN A 77 -9.05 -6.59 -1.78
N LEU A 78 -8.23 -6.79 -2.80
CA LEU A 78 -7.06 -5.95 -3.07
C LEU A 78 -7.25 -5.19 -4.38
N GLY A 79 -6.89 -3.92 -4.40
CA GLY A 79 -7.01 -3.07 -5.58
C GLY A 79 -5.89 -2.06 -5.71
N GLN A 80 -5.69 -1.60 -6.94
CA GLN A 80 -4.84 -0.45 -7.24
C GLN A 80 -5.67 0.73 -7.73
N MET A 81 -5.31 1.92 -7.28
CA MET A 81 -5.93 3.15 -7.75
C MET A 81 -4.84 4.17 -8.11
N CYS A 82 -4.45 4.13 -9.33
CA CYS A 82 -4.62 3.15 -10.40
C CYS A 82 -3.25 2.68 -10.88
N THR A 83 -3.21 1.58 -11.63
CA THR A 83 -1.96 1.14 -12.28
C THR A 83 -1.53 2.17 -13.30
N ALA A 84 -0.30 2.67 -13.19
CA ALA A 84 0.25 3.62 -14.13
C ALA A 84 0.83 2.88 -15.33
N MET A 85 0.11 2.88 -16.43
CA MET A 85 0.48 2.17 -17.66
C MET A 85 1.86 2.62 -18.19
N SER A 86 2.22 3.89 -17.99
CA SER A 86 3.50 4.45 -18.44
C SER A 86 4.72 3.89 -17.72
N TYR A 87 4.54 3.23 -16.58
CA TYR A 87 5.63 2.65 -15.80
C TYR A 87 5.93 1.20 -16.17
N ARG A 88 5.09 0.58 -17.00
CA ARG A 88 5.10 -0.88 -17.17
C ARG A 88 5.09 -1.27 -18.63
N ASN A 89 5.55 -2.49 -18.87
CA ASN A 89 5.38 -3.11 -20.19
C ASN A 89 3.91 -3.42 -20.43
N PRO A 90 3.40 -3.13 -21.62
CA PRO A 90 2.01 -3.45 -21.96
C PRO A 90 1.75 -4.97 -22.02
#